data_2b3c692b7f23ee5f38ff0cd6f020f13a
#
_entry.id   2b3c692b7f23ee5f38ff0cd6f020f13a
#
_cell.length_a   1.000
_cell.length_b   1.000
_cell.length_c   1.000
_cell.angle_alpha   90.00
_cell.angle_beta   90.00
_cell.angle_gamma   90.00
#
_symmetry.space_group_name_H-M   'P 1'
#
loop_
_entity.id
_entity.type
_entity.pdbx_description
1 polymer ?
#
loop_
_entity_poly.entity_id
_entity_poly.type
_entity_poly.pdbx_seq_one_letter_code
_entity_poly.pdbx_strand_id
1 'polypeptide(L)'
;MSCEAGPTDTQFWANFYTVEITSDECLSEVGSLLNCSSKITVARSLRGNEAQAFVDFLDRRGLRLLSKICKAQRIIPASYVLQGRSIRVRRAHGRGGFADVSNGKYLGCPVAIKRLRMHEGDSDRIFRRLCQEVVVWKHLSHPNILPLLGVSVSTDPHCFRILSEWMPNGNVMQYARSNPEVDRLQLLSEVVTGVAYLHKLKVVHGDLKGANILVDSAGTARIGDFGLMAMAGLSTIFLSETTDSFGGTVYWMSPELLDPQRFGSNGRPTCESDCYALGMVIYEVLTGLRPFHHLNAYPPVFAVLRGERPGKPLDAESLGFSDTLWELVQSYWSESSSARPTPQRLLDYLSDPSLTWVPPLVYPANGIDTNSDVSSSL
;
A
#
# COMPACT_ATOMS: atom_id res chain seq x y z
N MET A 1 24.67 0.19 -35.96
CA MET A 1 25.83 0.82 -35.29
C MET A 1 26.28 -0.16 -34.23
N SER A 2 27.44 -0.76 -34.46
CA SER A 2 28.07 -1.75 -33.59
C SER A 2 28.54 -1.04 -32.30
N CYS A 3 28.04 -1.50 -31.14
CA CYS A 3 28.63 -1.13 -29.85
C CYS A 3 30.06 -1.70 -29.83
N GLU A 4 31.06 -0.83 -29.91
CA GLU A 4 32.44 -1.20 -29.63
C GLU A 4 32.51 -1.73 -28.18
N ALA A 5 33.19 -2.86 -28.01
CA ALA A 5 33.44 -3.46 -26.70
C ALA A 5 34.35 -2.50 -25.94
N GLY A 6 33.82 -1.72 -25.02
CA GLY A 6 34.56 -0.99 -24.00
C GLY A 6 35.31 -1.96 -23.07
N PRO A 7 36.12 -1.48 -22.11
CA PRO A 7 36.91 -2.29 -21.22
C PRO A 7 36.07 -3.42 -20.64
N THR A 8 36.64 -4.63 -20.58
CA THR A 8 35.95 -5.86 -20.21
C THR A 8 35.04 -5.61 -18.99
N ASP A 9 33.79 -6.09 -19.04
CA ASP A 9 32.80 -5.86 -17.98
C ASP A 9 33.34 -6.07 -16.57
N THR A 10 34.32 -6.96 -16.42
CA THR A 10 35.01 -7.25 -15.15
C THR A 10 35.85 -6.05 -14.65
N GLN A 11 36.45 -5.26 -15.53
CA GLN A 11 37.29 -4.11 -15.18
C GLN A 11 36.45 -2.89 -14.81
N PHE A 12 35.30 -2.75 -15.46
CA PHE A 12 34.29 -1.73 -15.09
C PHE A 12 33.80 -1.95 -13.66
N TRP A 13 33.46 -3.19 -13.29
CA TRP A 13 32.99 -3.53 -11.95
C TRP A 13 34.08 -3.44 -10.90
N ALA A 14 35.34 -3.80 -11.20
CA ALA A 14 36.47 -3.66 -10.29
C ALA A 14 36.74 -2.18 -9.92
N ASN A 15 36.63 -1.27 -10.88
CA ASN A 15 36.76 0.18 -10.63
C ASN A 15 35.59 0.74 -9.82
N PHE A 16 34.40 0.11 -9.92
CA PHE A 16 33.20 0.53 -9.20
C PHE A 16 33.31 0.32 -7.68
N TYR A 17 34.09 -0.69 -7.22
CA TYR A 17 34.26 -1.02 -5.81
C TYR A 17 35.39 -0.24 -5.12
N THR A 18 36.27 0.40 -5.89
CA THR A 18 37.49 1.05 -5.35
C THR A 18 37.41 2.58 -5.29
N VAL A 19 36.36 3.21 -5.80
CA VAL A 19 36.23 4.67 -5.85
C VAL A 19 35.17 5.16 -4.88
N GLU A 20 35.53 6.04 -3.97
CA GLU A 20 34.57 6.95 -3.31
C GLU A 20 33.92 7.82 -4.39
N ILE A 21 32.71 7.45 -4.79
CA ILE A 21 32.04 7.99 -5.96
C ILE A 21 31.42 9.35 -5.61
N THR A 22 32.19 10.42 -5.81
CA THR A 22 31.75 11.81 -5.61
C THR A 22 31.64 12.62 -6.90
N SER A 23 31.95 12.04 -8.08
CA SER A 23 32.05 12.80 -9.34
C SER A 23 30.82 12.66 -10.25
N ASP A 24 30.52 13.73 -11.01
CA ASP A 24 29.47 13.79 -12.04
C ASP A 24 29.65 12.78 -13.18
N GLU A 25 30.89 12.31 -13.43
CA GLU A 25 31.19 11.26 -14.41
C GLU A 25 30.50 9.94 -14.09
N CYS A 26 30.47 9.53 -12.81
CA CYS A 26 29.75 8.32 -12.38
C CYS A 26 28.24 8.44 -12.51
N LEU A 27 27.68 9.64 -12.46
CA LEU A 27 26.26 9.88 -12.73
C LEU A 27 25.88 9.59 -14.19
N SER A 28 26.78 9.97 -15.12
CA SER A 28 26.63 9.68 -16.55
C SER A 28 26.72 8.16 -16.82
N GLU A 29 27.64 7.46 -16.15
CA GLU A 29 27.80 6.02 -16.29
C GLU A 29 26.60 5.21 -15.72
N VAL A 30 26.03 5.63 -14.59
CA VAL A 30 24.81 5.02 -14.06
C VAL A 30 23.61 5.29 -14.97
N GLY A 31 23.50 6.48 -15.55
CA GLY A 31 22.51 6.79 -16.59
C GLY A 31 22.64 5.86 -17.80
N SER A 32 23.86 5.59 -18.23
CA SER A 32 24.20 4.63 -19.29
C SER A 32 23.85 3.18 -18.90
N LEU A 33 24.06 2.80 -17.63
CA LEU A 33 23.68 1.50 -17.06
C LEU A 33 22.16 1.28 -17.08
N LEU A 34 21.39 2.30 -16.72
CA LEU A 34 19.92 2.24 -16.65
C LEU A 34 19.29 2.07 -18.04
N ASN A 35 19.99 2.52 -19.10
CA ASN A 35 19.51 2.45 -20.48
C ASN A 35 20.03 1.25 -21.28
N CYS A 36 20.90 0.40 -20.70
CA CYS A 36 21.51 -0.73 -21.38
C CYS A 36 21.01 -2.08 -20.82
N SER A 37 20.28 -2.85 -21.62
CA SER A 37 19.72 -4.13 -21.22
C SER A 37 20.80 -5.18 -20.82
N SER A 38 21.97 -5.17 -21.46
CA SER A 38 23.07 -6.10 -21.14
C SER A 38 23.66 -5.79 -19.77
N LYS A 39 23.89 -4.52 -19.45
CA LYS A 39 24.42 -4.09 -18.14
C LYS A 39 23.43 -4.36 -16.99
N ILE A 40 22.12 -4.22 -17.25
CA ILE A 40 21.08 -4.62 -16.29
C ILE A 40 21.15 -6.14 -16.01
N THR A 41 21.43 -6.94 -17.02
CA THR A 41 21.58 -8.40 -16.87
C THR A 41 22.78 -8.74 -16.01
N VAL A 42 23.92 -8.08 -16.19
CA VAL A 42 25.12 -8.24 -15.35
C VAL A 42 24.83 -7.82 -13.91
N ALA A 43 24.20 -6.65 -13.69
CA ALA A 43 23.82 -6.21 -12.35
C ALA A 43 22.91 -7.22 -11.63
N ARG A 44 22.04 -7.93 -12.36
CA ARG A 44 21.18 -9.00 -11.81
C ARG A 44 21.95 -10.27 -11.48
N SER A 45 23.15 -10.47 -12.02
CA SER A 45 23.97 -11.65 -11.77
C SER A 45 24.90 -11.51 -10.58
N LEU A 46 25.10 -10.30 -10.04
CA LEU A 46 25.90 -10.05 -8.84
C LEU A 46 25.41 -10.90 -7.65
N ARG A 47 26.32 -11.30 -6.76
CA ARG A 47 26.04 -12.14 -5.59
C ARG A 47 26.79 -11.63 -4.36
N GLY A 48 26.27 -12.00 -3.18
CA GLY A 48 26.92 -11.73 -1.89
C GLY A 48 27.24 -10.26 -1.66
N ASN A 49 28.46 -9.95 -1.24
CA ASN A 49 28.89 -8.60 -0.88
C ASN A 49 28.88 -7.63 -2.07
N GLU A 50 29.14 -8.11 -3.27
CA GLU A 50 29.11 -7.28 -4.48
C GLU A 50 27.68 -6.80 -4.78
N ALA A 51 26.70 -7.71 -4.70
CA ALA A 51 25.30 -7.35 -4.86
C ALA A 51 24.86 -6.36 -3.77
N GLN A 52 25.31 -6.55 -2.53
CA GLN A 52 24.97 -5.65 -1.43
C GLN A 52 25.55 -4.24 -1.65
N ALA A 53 26.83 -4.13 -1.99
CA ALA A 53 27.47 -2.83 -2.26
C ALA A 53 26.79 -2.07 -3.41
N PHE A 54 26.43 -2.80 -4.47
CA PHE A 54 25.73 -2.21 -5.63
C PHE A 54 24.31 -1.74 -5.28
N VAL A 55 23.61 -2.50 -4.46
CA VAL A 55 22.28 -2.13 -3.98
C VAL A 55 22.35 -0.87 -3.10
N ASP A 56 23.30 -0.79 -2.19
CA ASP A 56 23.46 0.38 -1.29
C ASP A 56 23.86 1.64 -2.07
N PHE A 57 24.56 1.47 -3.19
CA PHE A 57 24.86 2.57 -4.11
C PHE A 57 23.61 3.06 -4.87
N LEU A 58 22.79 2.14 -5.40
CA LEU A 58 21.57 2.46 -6.17
C LEU A 58 20.45 3.05 -5.33
N ASP A 59 20.46 2.81 -4.01
CA ASP A 59 19.44 3.34 -3.08
C ASP A 59 19.22 4.86 -3.27
N ARG A 60 20.26 5.56 -3.62
CA ARG A 60 20.22 7.02 -3.80
C ARG A 60 19.88 7.50 -5.22
N ARG A 61 19.85 6.62 -6.24
CA ARG A 61 19.92 7.08 -7.65
C ARG A 61 19.08 6.29 -8.67
N GLY A 62 18.60 5.10 -8.35
CA GLY A 62 17.99 4.22 -9.35
C GLY A 62 16.86 3.31 -8.85
N LEU A 63 15.80 3.88 -8.28
CA LEU A 63 14.70 3.15 -7.62
C LEU A 63 14.16 1.94 -8.42
N ARG A 64 13.92 2.10 -9.72
CA ARG A 64 13.38 1.01 -10.56
C ARG A 64 14.36 -0.16 -10.71
N LEU A 65 15.65 0.16 -10.88
CA LEU A 65 16.69 -0.87 -10.99
C LEU A 65 16.95 -1.50 -9.63
N LEU A 66 17.06 -0.68 -8.59
CA LEU A 66 17.20 -1.12 -7.21
C LEU A 66 16.11 -2.14 -6.83
N SER A 67 14.85 -1.79 -7.06
CA SER A 67 13.70 -2.67 -6.78
C SER A 67 13.81 -4.02 -7.53
N LYS A 68 14.23 -4.01 -8.81
CA LYS A 68 14.40 -5.24 -9.60
C LYS A 68 15.56 -6.11 -9.07
N ILE A 69 16.68 -5.50 -8.66
CA ILE A 69 17.85 -6.22 -8.15
C ILE A 69 17.52 -6.78 -6.77
N CYS A 70 16.98 -5.98 -5.87
CA CYS A 70 16.55 -6.43 -4.54
C CYS A 70 15.62 -7.63 -4.61
N LYS A 71 14.65 -7.59 -5.52
CA LYS A 71 13.76 -8.73 -5.79
C LYS A 71 14.50 -9.96 -6.31
N ALA A 72 15.41 -9.79 -7.26
CA ALA A 72 16.13 -10.91 -7.88
C ALA A 72 17.13 -11.55 -6.93
N GLN A 73 17.86 -10.74 -6.17
CA GLN A 73 18.94 -11.18 -5.27
C GLN A 73 18.48 -11.44 -3.85
N ARG A 74 17.24 -11.08 -3.47
CA ARG A 74 16.70 -11.19 -2.11
C ARG A 74 17.49 -10.38 -1.09
N ILE A 75 17.92 -9.21 -1.46
CA ILE A 75 18.66 -8.31 -0.59
C ILE A 75 17.91 -7.00 -0.42
N ILE A 76 18.17 -6.34 0.69
CA ILE A 76 17.62 -5.03 1.03
C ILE A 76 18.81 -4.11 1.27
N PRO A 77 18.76 -2.82 0.83
CA PRO A 77 19.82 -1.88 1.14
C PRO A 77 20.15 -1.87 2.63
N ALA A 78 21.42 -1.86 2.98
CA ALA A 78 21.87 -1.90 4.38
C ALA A 78 21.33 -0.69 5.17
N SER A 79 21.15 0.45 4.49
CA SER A 79 20.54 1.66 5.06
C SER A 79 19.10 1.51 5.52
N TYR A 80 18.37 0.48 5.04
CA TYR A 80 16.97 0.20 5.46
C TYR A 80 16.91 -0.74 6.66
N VAL A 81 18.01 -1.42 6.97
CA VAL A 81 18.04 -2.43 8.04
C VAL A 81 18.26 -1.75 9.38
N LEU A 82 17.26 -1.84 10.24
CA LEU A 82 17.30 -1.27 11.59
C LEU A 82 17.98 -2.24 12.56
N GLN A 83 18.74 -1.69 13.51
CA GLN A 83 19.41 -2.49 14.52
C GLN A 83 18.41 -3.17 15.45
N GLY A 84 18.28 -4.48 15.38
CA GLY A 84 17.29 -5.26 16.12
C GLY A 84 17.37 -5.10 17.65
N ARG A 85 18.57 -4.87 18.21
CA ARG A 85 18.77 -4.62 19.64
C ARG A 85 18.10 -3.36 20.16
N SER A 86 17.82 -2.39 19.29
CA SER A 86 17.15 -1.12 19.62
C SER A 86 15.63 -1.21 19.53
N ILE A 87 15.08 -2.35 19.12
CA ILE A 87 13.64 -2.56 18.95
C ILE A 87 13.10 -3.24 20.20
N ARG A 88 12.20 -2.54 20.90
CA ARG A 88 11.49 -3.08 22.08
C ARG A 88 10.02 -3.27 21.72
N VAL A 89 9.58 -4.51 21.59
CA VAL A 89 8.17 -4.86 21.37
C VAL A 89 7.42 -4.77 22.71
N ARG A 90 6.27 -4.11 22.74
CA ARG A 90 5.47 -3.93 23.96
C ARG A 90 4.25 -4.86 24.02
N ARG A 91 3.40 -4.84 23.01
CA ARG A 91 2.13 -5.59 23.03
C ARG A 91 1.71 -5.96 21.61
N ALA A 92 1.15 -7.15 21.43
CA ALA A 92 0.45 -7.49 20.19
C ALA A 92 -0.84 -6.64 20.12
N HIS A 93 -1.05 -5.94 18.99
CA HIS A 93 -2.18 -5.01 18.82
C HIS A 93 -3.26 -5.57 17.93
N GLY A 94 -2.93 -6.46 17.01
CA GLY A 94 -3.88 -7.10 16.11
C GLY A 94 -3.29 -8.28 15.35
N ARG A 95 -4.13 -9.25 15.05
CA ARG A 95 -3.82 -10.35 14.13
C ARG A 95 -4.53 -10.08 12.81
N GLY A 96 -3.79 -9.63 11.80
CA GLY A 96 -4.29 -9.58 10.41
C GLY A 96 -4.14 -10.92 9.70
N GLY A 97 -4.73 -11.09 8.52
CA GLY A 97 -4.62 -12.32 7.72
C GLY A 97 -3.18 -12.72 7.40
N PHE A 98 -2.28 -11.75 7.14
CA PHE A 98 -0.90 -11.98 6.66
C PHE A 98 0.19 -11.54 7.63
N ALA A 99 -0.14 -10.74 8.63
CA ALA A 99 0.84 -10.19 9.55
C ALA A 99 0.26 -9.94 10.94
N ASP A 100 1.12 -9.99 11.95
CA ASP A 100 0.84 -9.55 13.30
C ASP A 100 1.39 -8.13 13.49
N VAL A 101 0.57 -7.21 13.96
CA VAL A 101 0.99 -5.85 14.28
C VAL A 101 1.16 -5.71 15.78
N SER A 102 2.30 -5.17 16.19
CA SER A 102 2.60 -4.88 17.58
C SER A 102 3.05 -3.43 17.72
N ASN A 103 2.72 -2.80 18.84
CA ASN A 103 3.35 -1.53 19.16
C ASN A 103 4.69 -1.77 19.86
N GLY A 104 5.60 -0.81 19.73
CA GLY A 104 6.91 -0.90 20.35
C GLY A 104 7.62 0.43 20.41
N LYS A 105 8.92 0.37 20.68
CA LYS A 105 9.82 1.53 20.63
C LYS A 105 11.05 1.17 19.81
N TYR A 106 11.48 2.11 18.97
CA TYR A 106 12.77 2.11 18.31
C TYR A 106 13.51 3.38 18.65
N LEU A 107 14.70 3.27 19.25
CA LEU A 107 15.49 4.41 19.75
C LEU A 107 14.69 5.37 20.67
N GLY A 108 13.74 4.82 21.43
CA GLY A 108 12.88 5.60 22.33
C GLY A 108 11.56 6.08 21.71
N CYS A 109 11.47 6.19 20.38
CA CYS A 109 10.27 6.64 19.66
C CYS A 109 9.25 5.51 19.51
N PRO A 110 7.93 5.82 19.62
CA PRO A 110 6.88 4.83 19.39
C PRO A 110 6.83 4.39 17.93
N VAL A 111 6.75 3.07 17.71
CA VAL A 111 6.71 2.47 16.36
C VAL A 111 5.67 1.37 16.27
N ALA A 112 5.11 1.20 15.07
CA ALA A 112 4.40 0.00 14.69
C ALA A 112 5.40 -1.03 14.14
N ILE A 113 5.26 -2.27 14.58
CA ILE A 113 6.09 -3.39 14.19
C ILE A 113 5.18 -4.43 13.55
N LYS A 114 5.23 -4.54 12.24
CA LYS A 114 4.48 -5.50 11.46
C LYS A 114 5.35 -6.72 11.18
N ARG A 115 5.00 -7.86 11.77
CA ARG A 115 5.67 -9.14 11.57
C ARG A 115 4.90 -9.96 10.55
N LEU A 116 5.53 -10.24 9.42
CA LEU A 116 4.94 -11.07 8.38
C LEU A 116 4.95 -12.55 8.81
N ARG A 117 3.84 -13.24 8.54
CA ARG A 117 3.74 -14.68 8.69
C ARG A 117 4.19 -15.34 7.39
N MET A 118 5.30 -16.07 7.46
CA MET A 118 5.81 -16.83 6.33
C MET A 118 5.54 -18.31 6.57
N HIS A 119 4.82 -18.95 5.65
CA HIS A 119 4.64 -20.39 5.68
C HIS A 119 5.79 -21.09 4.98
N GLU A 120 6.15 -22.30 5.42
CA GLU A 120 7.13 -23.14 4.74
C GLU A 120 6.66 -23.41 3.30
N GLY A 121 7.54 -23.19 2.32
CA GLY A 121 7.25 -23.32 0.88
C GLY A 121 7.00 -22.02 0.14
N ASP A 122 6.40 -21.00 0.76
CA ASP A 122 6.11 -19.69 0.11
C ASP A 122 7.09 -18.57 0.50
N SER A 123 7.94 -18.82 1.48
CA SER A 123 8.85 -17.83 2.09
C SER A 123 9.69 -17.11 1.04
N ASP A 124 10.17 -17.83 0.04
CA ASP A 124 11.02 -17.30 -1.02
C ASP A 124 10.32 -16.29 -1.93
N ARG A 125 9.12 -16.61 -2.37
CA ARG A 125 8.30 -15.75 -3.23
C ARG A 125 7.86 -14.50 -2.48
N ILE A 126 7.43 -14.67 -1.23
CA ILE A 126 7.00 -13.59 -0.36
C ILE A 126 8.18 -12.65 -0.09
N PHE A 127 9.35 -13.18 0.28
CA PHE A 127 10.53 -12.37 0.57
C PHE A 127 11.01 -11.55 -0.64
N ARG A 128 11.01 -12.14 -1.85
CA ARG A 128 11.37 -11.41 -3.09
C ARG A 128 10.43 -10.22 -3.35
N ARG A 129 9.14 -10.39 -3.18
CA ARG A 129 8.16 -9.32 -3.35
C ARG A 129 8.32 -8.25 -2.28
N LEU A 130 8.50 -8.70 -1.04
CA LEU A 130 8.75 -7.81 0.09
C LEU A 130 9.96 -6.91 -0.13
N CYS A 131 11.09 -7.45 -0.60
CA CYS A 131 12.26 -6.65 -0.95
C CYS A 131 11.91 -5.56 -1.97
N GLN A 132 11.09 -5.89 -2.97
CA GLN A 132 10.66 -4.92 -3.98
C GLN A 132 9.81 -3.80 -3.38
N GLU A 133 8.86 -4.13 -2.52
CA GLU A 133 7.89 -3.18 -1.96
C GLU A 133 8.50 -2.28 -0.89
N VAL A 134 9.34 -2.85 -0.02
CA VAL A 134 10.10 -2.08 0.96
C VAL A 134 10.96 -1.00 0.28
N VAL A 135 11.58 -1.33 -0.86
CA VAL A 135 12.37 -0.37 -1.64
C VAL A 135 11.49 0.77 -2.16
N VAL A 136 10.33 0.45 -2.73
CA VAL A 136 9.39 1.48 -3.21
C VAL A 136 8.89 2.32 -2.05
N TRP A 137 8.39 1.68 -1.00
CA TRP A 137 7.81 2.38 0.15
C TRP A 137 8.82 3.31 0.85
N LYS A 138 10.07 2.88 1.00
CA LYS A 138 11.12 3.71 1.63
C LYS A 138 11.37 5.04 0.90
N HIS A 139 11.11 5.10 -0.40
CA HIS A 139 11.28 6.31 -1.21
C HIS A 139 10.01 7.19 -1.30
N LEU A 140 8.89 6.73 -0.76
CA LEU A 140 7.70 7.56 -0.71
C LEU A 140 7.84 8.60 0.40
N SER A 141 7.70 9.88 0.05
CA SER A 141 7.76 11.01 0.98
C SER A 141 6.61 11.96 0.67
N HIS A 142 5.56 11.91 1.48
CA HIS A 142 4.37 12.74 1.32
C HIS A 142 3.61 12.83 2.67
N PRO A 143 2.96 13.97 3.00
CA PRO A 143 2.23 14.13 4.26
C PRO A 143 1.17 13.05 4.51
N ASN A 144 0.50 12.62 3.45
CA ASN A 144 -0.59 11.64 3.51
C ASN A 144 -0.15 10.20 3.19
N ILE A 145 1.13 9.92 3.29
CA ILE A 145 1.72 8.59 3.15
C ILE A 145 2.42 8.21 4.45
N LEU A 146 2.11 7.03 4.98
CA LEU A 146 2.79 6.51 6.16
C LEU A 146 4.27 6.26 5.84
N PRO A 147 5.22 6.91 6.54
CA PRO A 147 6.63 6.72 6.26
C PRO A 147 7.13 5.37 6.75
N LEU A 148 7.91 4.68 5.91
CA LEU A 148 8.64 3.49 6.31
C LEU A 148 9.91 3.90 7.06
N LEU A 149 10.04 3.51 8.33
CA LEU A 149 11.28 3.70 9.09
C LEU A 149 12.36 2.76 8.60
N GLY A 150 12.03 1.49 8.43
CA GLY A 150 12.93 0.47 7.93
C GLY A 150 12.43 -0.94 8.23
N VAL A 151 13.35 -1.89 8.11
CA VAL A 151 13.08 -3.30 8.33
C VAL A 151 14.03 -3.89 9.36
N SER A 152 13.60 -4.92 10.05
CA SER A 152 14.46 -5.71 10.92
C SER A 152 14.43 -7.15 10.45
N VAL A 153 15.60 -7.67 10.09
CA VAL A 153 15.79 -9.04 9.71
C VAL A 153 16.33 -9.77 10.93
N SER A 154 15.64 -10.83 11.34
CA SER A 154 16.12 -11.72 12.42
C SER A 154 17.08 -12.78 11.88
N THR A 155 17.84 -13.43 12.76
CA THR A 155 18.58 -14.66 12.43
C THR A 155 17.64 -15.81 12.06
N ASP A 156 16.39 -15.74 12.47
CA ASP A 156 15.30 -16.59 11.97
C ASP A 156 14.86 -16.08 10.59
N PRO A 157 15.10 -16.83 9.50
CA PRO A 157 14.75 -16.43 8.14
C PRO A 157 13.23 -16.27 7.93
N HIS A 158 12.41 -16.79 8.86
CA HIS A 158 10.96 -16.68 8.83
C HIS A 158 10.43 -15.44 9.59
N CYS A 159 11.31 -14.66 10.23
CA CYS A 159 10.94 -13.51 11.03
C CYS A 159 11.39 -12.20 10.38
N PHE A 160 10.54 -11.66 9.50
CA PHE A 160 10.73 -10.35 8.90
C PHE A 160 9.81 -9.33 9.55
N ARG A 161 10.36 -8.20 9.95
CA ARG A 161 9.62 -7.11 10.59
C ARG A 161 9.75 -5.83 9.79
N ILE A 162 8.63 -5.18 9.53
CA ILE A 162 8.56 -3.86 8.93
C ILE A 162 8.23 -2.87 10.06
N LEU A 163 8.95 -1.76 10.10
CA LEU A 163 8.74 -0.72 11.10
C LEU A 163 8.29 0.58 10.43
N SER A 164 7.21 1.14 10.95
CA SER A 164 6.68 2.46 10.60
C SER A 164 6.44 3.29 11.86
N GLU A 165 6.11 4.56 11.72
CA GLU A 165 5.64 5.36 12.83
C GLU A 165 4.37 4.76 13.43
N TRP A 166 4.22 4.92 14.76
CA TRP A 166 2.99 4.55 15.43
C TRP A 166 1.92 5.61 15.23
N MET A 167 0.77 5.23 14.72
CA MET A 167 -0.39 6.11 14.51
C MET A 167 -1.35 5.99 15.72
N PRO A 168 -1.33 6.96 16.65
CA PRO A 168 -2.03 6.82 17.92
C PRO A 168 -3.53 6.86 17.81
N ASN A 169 -4.06 7.46 16.73
CA ASN A 169 -5.49 7.57 16.50
C ASN A 169 -6.09 6.37 15.73
N GLY A 170 -5.27 5.33 15.49
CA GLY A 170 -5.70 4.12 14.79
C GLY A 170 -5.99 4.35 13.31
N ASN A 171 -6.95 3.62 12.75
CA ASN A 171 -7.38 3.83 11.37
C ASN A 171 -8.49 4.89 11.27
N VAL A 172 -8.73 5.38 10.05
CA VAL A 172 -9.68 6.46 9.77
C VAL A 172 -11.10 6.14 10.25
N MET A 173 -11.51 4.86 10.22
CA MET A 173 -12.84 4.44 10.67
C MET A 173 -12.96 4.48 12.21
N GLN A 174 -11.91 4.06 12.91
CA GLN A 174 -11.83 4.16 14.38
C GLN A 174 -11.79 5.62 14.80
N TYR A 175 -10.96 6.43 14.12
CA TYR A 175 -10.84 7.85 14.40
C TYR A 175 -12.14 8.62 14.20
N ALA A 176 -12.81 8.42 13.06
CA ALA A 176 -14.11 9.06 12.77
C ALA A 176 -15.22 8.63 13.74
N ARG A 177 -15.17 7.38 14.22
CA ARG A 177 -16.11 6.90 15.24
C ARG A 177 -15.87 7.54 16.61
N SER A 178 -14.61 7.70 16.99
CA SER A 178 -14.23 8.29 18.30
C SER A 178 -14.34 9.83 18.30
N ASN A 179 -14.39 10.45 17.11
CA ASN A 179 -14.46 11.89 16.92
C ASN A 179 -15.60 12.23 15.94
N PRO A 180 -16.87 12.18 16.37
CA PRO A 180 -18.01 12.39 15.50
C PRO A 180 -18.00 13.75 14.75
N GLU A 181 -17.41 14.76 15.38
CA GLU A 181 -17.31 16.13 14.85
C GLU A 181 -16.17 16.31 13.83
N VAL A 182 -15.37 15.26 13.56
CA VAL A 182 -14.25 15.40 12.63
C VAL A 182 -14.76 15.66 11.21
N ASP A 183 -14.12 16.58 10.52
CA ASP A 183 -14.39 16.83 9.11
C ASP A 183 -13.95 15.65 8.25
N ARG A 184 -14.93 14.85 7.81
CA ARG A 184 -14.67 13.66 6.99
C ARG A 184 -14.32 14.02 5.55
N LEU A 185 -14.76 15.17 5.03
CA LEU A 185 -14.36 15.65 3.72
C LEU A 185 -12.89 16.05 3.72
N GLN A 186 -12.41 16.66 4.81
CA GLN A 186 -10.98 16.93 4.98
C GLN A 186 -10.16 15.65 5.01
N LEU A 187 -10.57 14.65 5.81
CA LEU A 187 -9.89 13.34 5.83
C LEU A 187 -9.86 12.68 4.44
N LEU A 188 -10.96 12.76 3.70
CA LEU A 188 -11.03 12.26 2.33
C LEU A 188 -10.11 13.03 1.39
N SER A 189 -10.03 14.36 1.49
CA SER A 189 -9.11 15.18 0.71
C SER A 189 -7.66 14.76 0.92
N GLU A 190 -7.27 14.48 2.16
CA GLU A 190 -5.94 13.97 2.51
C GLU A 190 -5.67 12.58 1.90
N VAL A 191 -6.64 11.66 1.99
CA VAL A 191 -6.55 10.33 1.37
C VAL A 191 -6.38 10.43 -0.13
N VAL A 192 -7.23 11.23 -0.80
CA VAL A 192 -7.20 11.40 -2.26
C VAL A 192 -5.88 12.03 -2.70
N THR A 193 -5.36 12.99 -1.94
CA THR A 193 -4.05 13.60 -2.18
C THR A 193 -2.92 12.56 -2.11
N GLY A 194 -2.97 11.67 -1.12
CA GLY A 194 -2.04 10.55 -1.01
C GLY A 194 -2.13 9.58 -2.20
N VAL A 195 -3.34 9.21 -2.64
CA VAL A 195 -3.54 8.33 -3.81
C VAL A 195 -3.06 9.01 -5.09
N ALA A 196 -3.37 10.29 -5.29
CA ALA A 196 -2.90 11.08 -6.44
C ALA A 196 -1.36 11.12 -6.51
N TYR A 197 -0.69 11.30 -5.36
CA TYR A 197 0.76 11.24 -5.27
C TYR A 197 1.31 9.87 -5.72
N LEU A 198 0.74 8.77 -5.23
CA LEU A 198 1.13 7.41 -5.64
C LEU A 198 0.96 7.21 -7.15
N HIS A 199 -0.20 7.55 -7.69
CA HIS A 199 -0.50 7.37 -9.11
C HIS A 199 0.38 8.24 -10.01
N LYS A 200 0.76 9.45 -9.58
CA LYS A 200 1.75 10.30 -10.28
C LYS A 200 3.10 9.60 -10.40
N LEU A 201 3.51 8.85 -9.36
CA LEU A 201 4.73 8.05 -9.36
C LEU A 201 4.57 6.67 -10.04
N LYS A 202 3.38 6.36 -10.58
CA LYS A 202 3.04 5.04 -11.12
C LYS A 202 3.18 3.90 -10.09
N VAL A 203 2.89 4.22 -8.83
CA VAL A 203 2.80 3.28 -7.72
C VAL A 203 1.34 2.95 -7.50
N VAL A 204 1.02 1.67 -7.52
CA VAL A 204 -0.32 1.13 -7.24
C VAL A 204 -0.35 0.68 -5.78
N HIS A 205 -1.38 1.07 -5.05
CA HIS A 205 -1.56 0.64 -3.65
C HIS A 205 -2.03 -0.82 -3.57
N GLY A 206 -3.10 -1.16 -4.28
CA GLY A 206 -3.62 -2.52 -4.45
C GLY A 206 -4.44 -3.08 -3.27
N ASP A 207 -4.60 -2.33 -2.16
CA ASP A 207 -5.42 -2.73 -0.98
C ASP A 207 -5.98 -1.50 -0.26
N LEU A 208 -6.52 -0.54 -1.02
CA LEU A 208 -7.15 0.65 -0.45
C LEU A 208 -8.44 0.26 0.27
N LYS A 209 -8.49 0.60 1.57
CA LYS A 209 -9.66 0.43 2.46
C LYS A 209 -9.46 1.28 3.71
N GLY A 210 -10.52 1.61 4.43
CA GLY A 210 -10.43 2.43 5.65
C GLY A 210 -9.48 1.87 6.70
N ALA A 211 -9.36 0.55 6.81
CA ALA A 211 -8.42 -0.10 7.74
C ALA A 211 -6.94 0.20 7.43
N ASN A 212 -6.58 0.52 6.18
CA ASN A 212 -5.22 0.83 5.74
C ASN A 212 -4.93 2.34 5.69
N ILE A 213 -5.89 3.16 6.07
CA ILE A 213 -5.75 4.62 6.20
C ILE A 213 -5.64 4.92 7.69
N LEU A 214 -4.44 5.29 8.13
CA LEU A 214 -4.14 5.53 9.53
C LEU A 214 -4.18 7.03 9.82
N VAL A 215 -4.41 7.40 11.09
CA VAL A 215 -4.48 8.80 11.51
C VAL A 215 -3.41 9.09 12.53
N ASP A 216 -2.58 10.10 12.26
CA ASP A 216 -1.49 10.50 13.13
C ASP A 216 -1.97 11.34 14.34
N SER A 217 -1.05 11.75 15.19
CA SER A 217 -1.36 12.55 16.41
C SER A 217 -1.92 13.94 16.11
N ALA A 218 -1.73 14.46 14.91
CA ALA A 218 -2.29 15.75 14.48
C ALA A 218 -3.70 15.61 13.86
N GLY A 219 -4.21 14.38 13.71
CA GLY A 219 -5.48 14.10 13.04
C GLY A 219 -5.36 13.95 11.52
N THR A 220 -4.13 13.88 10.97
CA THR A 220 -3.89 13.78 9.53
C THR A 220 -3.98 12.34 9.06
N ALA A 221 -4.72 12.09 7.98
CA ALA A 221 -4.82 10.78 7.36
C ALA A 221 -3.56 10.41 6.56
N ARG A 222 -3.06 9.20 6.79
CA ARG A 222 -1.87 8.64 6.11
C ARG A 222 -2.17 7.26 5.57
N ILE A 223 -1.94 7.05 4.28
CA ILE A 223 -2.12 5.77 3.62
C ILE A 223 -0.93 4.88 4.00
N GLY A 224 -1.23 3.69 4.49
CA GLY A 224 -0.27 2.65 4.86
C GLY A 224 -0.56 1.32 4.21
N ASP A 225 0.22 0.30 4.56
CA ASP A 225 0.02 -1.08 4.12
C ASP A 225 0.05 -1.30 2.59
N PHE A 226 1.04 -0.66 1.95
CA PHE A 226 1.26 -0.77 0.51
C PHE A 226 1.48 -2.21 0.07
N GLY A 227 0.77 -2.62 -0.99
CA GLY A 227 1.13 -3.76 -1.84
C GLY A 227 1.20 -5.14 -1.20
N LEU A 228 0.94 -5.28 0.10
CA LEU A 228 1.05 -6.57 0.79
C LEU A 228 0.08 -7.62 0.21
N MET A 229 -1.03 -7.21 -0.39
CA MET A 229 -1.97 -8.10 -1.09
C MET A 229 -1.40 -8.59 -2.43
N ALA A 230 -0.72 -7.74 -3.18
CA ALA A 230 0.00 -8.16 -4.38
C ALA A 230 1.13 -9.16 -4.04
N MET A 231 1.67 -9.13 -2.80
CA MET A 231 2.68 -10.09 -2.31
C MET A 231 2.12 -11.50 -2.20
N ALA A 232 0.91 -11.67 -1.72
CA ALA A 232 0.33 -12.98 -1.46
C ALA A 232 0.07 -13.80 -2.73
N GLY A 233 0.19 -13.21 -3.94
CA GLY A 233 -0.05 -13.92 -5.20
C GLY A 233 -1.50 -14.34 -5.38
N LEU A 234 -2.40 -13.62 -4.74
CA LEU A 234 -3.80 -13.99 -4.53
C LEU A 234 -4.65 -13.88 -5.79
N SER A 235 -4.11 -13.35 -6.89
CA SER A 235 -4.82 -13.27 -8.16
C SER A 235 -5.24 -14.62 -8.77
N THR A 236 -4.80 -15.76 -8.21
CA THR A 236 -5.12 -17.10 -8.74
C THR A 236 -5.83 -18.02 -7.74
N ILE A 237 -6.00 -17.60 -6.49
CA ILE A 237 -6.56 -18.48 -5.42
C ILE A 237 -8.04 -18.16 -5.11
N PHE A 238 -8.63 -17.15 -5.80
CA PHE A 238 -9.95 -16.63 -5.49
C PHE A 238 -11.13 -17.60 -5.59
N LEU A 239 -10.95 -18.79 -6.13
CA LEU A 239 -12.06 -19.73 -6.35
C LEU A 239 -12.03 -20.98 -5.48
N SER A 240 -11.01 -21.20 -4.64
CA SER A 240 -10.84 -22.49 -3.98
C SER A 240 -10.84 -22.52 -2.46
N GLU A 241 -10.69 -21.37 -1.77
CA GLU A 241 -10.67 -21.40 -0.28
C GLU A 241 -11.48 -20.25 0.34
N THR A 242 -12.19 -20.59 1.40
CA THR A 242 -13.19 -19.84 2.16
C THR A 242 -12.88 -18.34 2.37
N THR A 243 -13.93 -17.52 2.28
CA THR A 243 -13.99 -16.07 2.51
C THR A 243 -13.27 -15.57 3.78
N ASP A 244 -13.05 -16.42 4.75
CA ASP A 244 -12.39 -16.09 6.02
C ASP A 244 -10.87 -15.87 5.87
N SER A 245 -10.24 -16.46 4.85
CA SER A 245 -8.79 -16.34 4.61
C SER A 245 -8.39 -14.97 4.04
N PHE A 246 -9.32 -14.19 3.49
CA PHE A 246 -9.07 -12.91 2.80
C PHE A 246 -9.29 -11.66 3.66
N GLY A 247 -9.62 -11.83 4.96
CA GLY A 247 -9.73 -10.71 5.88
C GLY A 247 -10.68 -9.58 5.42
N GLY A 248 -11.70 -9.92 4.60
CA GLY A 248 -12.73 -8.97 4.21
C GLY A 248 -12.34 -7.95 3.11
N THR A 249 -11.17 -8.01 2.49
CA THR A 249 -10.74 -7.05 1.45
C THR A 249 -11.60 -7.06 0.18
N VAL A 250 -12.30 -8.15 -0.09
CA VAL A 250 -13.15 -8.33 -1.29
C VAL A 250 -14.21 -7.23 -1.49
N TYR A 251 -14.60 -6.53 -0.43
CA TYR A 251 -15.60 -5.46 -0.47
C TYR A 251 -15.12 -4.18 -1.20
N TRP A 252 -13.81 -4.00 -1.34
CA TRP A 252 -13.19 -2.87 -2.03
C TRP A 252 -12.61 -3.25 -3.39
N MET A 253 -12.65 -4.55 -3.76
CA MET A 253 -12.05 -5.04 -5.00
C MET A 253 -12.91 -4.74 -6.21
N SER A 254 -12.24 -4.32 -7.27
CA SER A 254 -12.88 -4.06 -8.56
C SER A 254 -13.23 -5.35 -9.33
N PRO A 255 -14.20 -5.32 -10.25
CA PRO A 255 -14.67 -6.50 -10.99
C PRO A 255 -13.54 -7.23 -11.72
N GLU A 256 -12.61 -6.50 -12.34
CA GLU A 256 -11.49 -7.08 -13.09
C GLU A 256 -10.42 -7.75 -12.21
N LEU A 257 -10.43 -7.49 -10.91
CA LEU A 257 -9.61 -8.23 -9.95
C LEU A 257 -10.32 -9.47 -9.43
N LEU A 258 -11.65 -9.44 -9.36
CA LEU A 258 -12.49 -10.54 -8.88
C LEU A 258 -12.66 -11.62 -9.95
N ASP A 259 -12.82 -11.24 -11.22
CA ASP A 259 -12.90 -12.16 -12.36
C ASP A 259 -12.02 -11.66 -13.54
N PRO A 260 -10.70 -11.88 -13.46
CA PRO A 260 -9.77 -11.42 -14.49
C PRO A 260 -10.08 -11.96 -15.88
N GLN A 261 -10.59 -13.19 -15.98
CA GLN A 261 -10.89 -13.83 -17.26
C GLN A 261 -12.05 -13.14 -17.98
N ARG A 262 -13.14 -12.89 -17.25
CA ARG A 262 -14.32 -12.19 -17.79
C ARG A 262 -13.99 -10.78 -18.26
N PHE A 263 -13.11 -10.07 -17.56
CA PHE A 263 -12.76 -8.67 -17.85
C PHE A 263 -11.49 -8.51 -18.69
N GLY A 264 -10.90 -9.60 -19.20
CA GLY A 264 -9.70 -9.57 -20.04
C GLY A 264 -8.48 -8.95 -19.33
N SER A 265 -8.41 -9.05 -18.01
CA SER A 265 -7.32 -8.52 -17.21
C SER A 265 -6.31 -9.61 -16.82
N ASN A 266 -5.17 -9.18 -16.29
CA ASN A 266 -4.16 -10.11 -15.76
C ASN A 266 -4.31 -10.38 -14.25
N GLY A 267 -5.39 -9.90 -13.63
CA GLY A 267 -5.68 -10.03 -12.21
C GLY A 267 -4.73 -9.28 -11.28
N ARG A 268 -3.92 -8.35 -11.81
CA ARG A 268 -3.02 -7.53 -11.00
C ARG A 268 -3.65 -6.16 -10.72
N PRO A 269 -3.47 -5.62 -9.51
CA PRO A 269 -3.90 -4.28 -9.20
C PRO A 269 -3.30 -3.24 -10.17
N THR A 270 -4.10 -2.23 -10.49
CA THR A 270 -3.76 -1.10 -11.36
C THR A 270 -4.19 0.21 -10.70
N CYS A 271 -3.79 1.36 -11.25
CA CYS A 271 -4.27 2.66 -10.78
C CYS A 271 -5.81 2.76 -10.89
N GLU A 272 -6.39 2.15 -11.91
CA GLU A 272 -7.83 2.14 -12.13
C GLU A 272 -8.55 1.24 -11.10
N SER A 273 -7.94 0.14 -10.66
CA SER A 273 -8.49 -0.66 -9.56
C SER A 273 -8.39 0.06 -8.20
N ASP A 274 -7.32 0.86 -7.98
CA ASP A 274 -7.24 1.74 -6.82
C ASP A 274 -8.32 2.83 -6.87
N CYS A 275 -8.64 3.36 -8.05
CA CYS A 275 -9.74 4.31 -8.23
C CYS A 275 -11.09 3.69 -7.81
N TYR A 276 -11.35 2.44 -8.21
CA TYR A 276 -12.54 1.72 -7.75
C TYR A 276 -12.58 1.60 -6.22
N ALA A 277 -11.49 1.15 -5.63
CA ALA A 277 -11.36 1.02 -4.18
C ALA A 277 -11.51 2.38 -3.47
N LEU A 278 -11.00 3.47 -4.06
CA LEU A 278 -11.17 4.83 -3.54
C LEU A 278 -12.65 5.22 -3.47
N GLY A 279 -13.46 4.91 -4.48
CA GLY A 279 -14.92 5.09 -4.43
C GLY A 279 -15.57 4.34 -3.26
N MET A 280 -15.10 3.11 -2.97
CA MET A 280 -15.56 2.34 -1.81
C MET A 280 -15.10 2.95 -0.48
N VAL A 281 -13.89 3.51 -0.41
CA VAL A 281 -13.38 4.23 0.77
C VAL A 281 -14.19 5.49 1.06
N ILE A 282 -14.57 6.25 0.03
CA ILE A 282 -15.42 7.43 0.21
C ILE A 282 -16.75 7.03 0.86
N TYR A 283 -17.38 5.99 0.31
CA TYR A 283 -18.62 5.45 0.89
C TYR A 283 -18.40 5.04 2.36
N GLU A 284 -17.33 4.27 2.63
CA GLU A 284 -17.00 3.76 3.96
C GLU A 284 -16.78 4.89 4.97
N VAL A 285 -15.99 5.91 4.62
CA VAL A 285 -15.66 7.03 5.51
C VAL A 285 -16.88 7.89 5.79
N LEU A 286 -17.70 8.22 4.78
CA LEU A 286 -18.86 9.08 4.95
C LEU A 286 -19.99 8.38 5.70
N THR A 287 -20.28 7.13 5.38
CA THR A 287 -21.36 6.38 6.04
C THR A 287 -20.97 5.82 7.39
N GLY A 288 -19.67 5.59 7.65
CA GLY A 288 -19.20 4.82 8.81
C GLY A 288 -19.43 3.31 8.66
N LEU A 289 -19.94 2.84 7.51
CA LEU A 289 -20.31 1.45 7.24
C LEU A 289 -19.43 0.85 6.15
N ARG A 290 -19.12 -0.44 6.29
CA ARG A 290 -18.44 -1.21 5.24
C ARG A 290 -19.26 -1.21 3.95
N PRO A 291 -18.66 -1.09 2.76
CA PRO A 291 -19.36 -1.29 1.50
C PRO A 291 -20.12 -2.64 1.52
N PHE A 292 -21.30 -2.67 0.95
CA PHE A 292 -22.17 -3.86 0.95
C PHE A 292 -22.48 -4.42 2.34
N HIS A 293 -22.54 -3.58 3.39
CA HIS A 293 -22.82 -3.98 4.77
C HIS A 293 -24.13 -4.76 4.93
N HIS A 294 -25.10 -4.55 4.02
CA HIS A 294 -26.39 -5.25 4.01
C HIS A 294 -26.30 -6.72 3.52
N LEU A 295 -25.19 -7.10 2.89
CA LEU A 295 -24.99 -8.46 2.38
C LEU A 295 -24.36 -9.35 3.46
N ASN A 296 -25.17 -9.77 4.44
CA ASN A 296 -24.67 -10.60 5.55
C ASN A 296 -24.57 -12.09 5.21
N ALA A 297 -25.30 -12.56 4.18
CA ALA A 297 -25.42 -13.98 3.86
C ALA A 297 -24.66 -14.41 2.60
N TYR A 298 -24.21 -13.45 1.76
CA TYR A 298 -23.56 -13.76 0.49
C TYR A 298 -22.25 -12.97 0.34
N PRO A 299 -21.18 -13.62 -0.19
CA PRO A 299 -19.97 -12.92 -0.50
C PRO A 299 -20.22 -11.74 -1.47
N PRO A 300 -19.67 -10.55 -1.24
CA PRO A 300 -19.89 -9.37 -2.09
C PRO A 300 -19.39 -9.57 -3.52
N VAL A 301 -18.52 -10.55 -3.74
CA VAL A 301 -18.01 -10.93 -5.05
C VAL A 301 -19.13 -11.12 -6.08
N PHE A 302 -20.18 -11.89 -5.70
CA PHE A 302 -21.29 -12.14 -6.63
C PHE A 302 -22.12 -10.90 -6.93
N ALA A 303 -22.31 -10.01 -5.96
CA ALA A 303 -22.99 -8.74 -6.18
C ALA A 303 -22.20 -7.85 -7.13
N VAL A 304 -20.91 -7.66 -6.88
CA VAL A 304 -20.02 -6.85 -7.74
C VAL A 304 -19.98 -7.38 -9.17
N LEU A 305 -19.84 -8.70 -9.36
CA LEU A 305 -19.81 -9.34 -10.68
C LEU A 305 -21.15 -9.27 -11.43
N ARG A 306 -22.28 -9.13 -10.73
CA ARG A 306 -23.58 -8.85 -11.34
C ARG A 306 -23.82 -7.37 -11.64
N GLY A 307 -22.82 -6.50 -11.35
CA GLY A 307 -22.94 -5.07 -11.58
C GLY A 307 -23.58 -4.30 -10.42
N GLU A 308 -23.89 -4.97 -9.30
CA GLU A 308 -24.43 -4.31 -8.11
C GLU A 308 -23.37 -3.41 -7.47
N ARG A 309 -23.81 -2.30 -6.89
CA ARG A 309 -22.97 -1.33 -6.17
C ARG A 309 -23.67 -0.93 -4.87
N PRO A 310 -22.95 -0.37 -3.89
CA PRO A 310 -23.61 0.16 -2.70
C PRO A 310 -24.68 1.16 -3.07
N GLY A 311 -25.89 1.03 -2.45
CA GLY A 311 -27.00 1.93 -2.65
C GLY A 311 -26.74 3.30 -2.03
N LYS A 312 -27.38 4.36 -2.59
CA LYS A 312 -27.35 5.70 -1.96
C LYS A 312 -27.98 5.60 -0.58
N PRO A 313 -27.31 6.07 0.50
CA PRO A 313 -27.91 6.10 1.83
C PRO A 313 -29.19 6.93 1.85
N LEU A 314 -30.17 6.59 2.68
CA LEU A 314 -31.43 7.33 2.81
C LEU A 314 -31.20 8.77 3.32
N ASP A 315 -30.18 8.94 4.14
CA ASP A 315 -29.75 10.19 4.76
C ASP A 315 -28.47 10.74 4.10
N ALA A 316 -28.28 10.49 2.81
CA ALA A 316 -27.05 10.79 2.06
C ALA A 316 -26.57 12.24 2.24
N GLU A 317 -27.46 13.22 2.19
CA GLU A 317 -27.09 14.64 2.36
C GLU A 317 -26.53 14.91 3.76
N SER A 318 -27.14 14.38 4.80
CA SER A 318 -26.65 14.52 6.18
C SER A 318 -25.33 13.79 6.43
N LEU A 319 -25.01 12.80 5.59
CA LEU A 319 -23.72 12.10 5.58
C LEU A 319 -22.67 12.76 4.67
N GLY A 320 -22.97 13.93 4.11
CA GLY A 320 -22.03 14.68 3.27
C GLY A 320 -22.05 14.30 1.78
N PHE A 321 -22.97 13.43 1.34
CA PHE A 321 -23.14 13.14 -0.09
C PHE A 321 -24.06 14.20 -0.73
N SER A 322 -23.50 15.21 -1.37
CA SER A 322 -24.24 15.95 -2.38
C SER A 322 -24.58 15.05 -3.57
N ASP A 323 -25.57 15.44 -4.40
CA ASP A 323 -25.85 14.70 -5.64
C ASP A 323 -24.61 14.61 -6.54
N THR A 324 -23.85 15.70 -6.66
CA THR A 324 -22.61 15.74 -7.44
C THR A 324 -21.56 14.77 -6.90
N LEU A 325 -21.35 14.70 -5.57
CA LEU A 325 -20.41 13.75 -4.98
C LEU A 325 -20.88 12.32 -5.20
N TRP A 326 -22.19 12.07 -5.06
CA TRP A 326 -22.74 10.74 -5.28
C TRP A 326 -22.54 10.26 -6.72
N GLU A 327 -22.84 11.10 -7.71
CA GLU A 327 -22.59 10.80 -9.13
C GLU A 327 -21.10 10.53 -9.39
N LEU A 328 -20.23 11.35 -8.78
CA LEU A 328 -18.77 11.16 -8.89
C LEU A 328 -18.34 9.82 -8.28
N VAL A 329 -18.84 9.45 -7.10
CA VAL A 329 -18.55 8.15 -6.45
C VAL A 329 -19.04 7.00 -7.34
N GLN A 330 -20.22 7.08 -7.92
CA GLN A 330 -20.74 6.07 -8.84
C GLN A 330 -19.83 5.90 -10.08
N SER A 331 -19.26 7.01 -10.58
CA SER A 331 -18.32 6.94 -11.71
C SER A 331 -17.02 6.20 -11.39
N TYR A 332 -16.53 6.26 -10.14
CA TYR A 332 -15.42 5.45 -9.67
C TYR A 332 -15.73 3.94 -9.67
N TRP A 333 -17.00 3.58 -9.51
CA TRP A 333 -17.47 2.19 -9.54
C TRP A 333 -17.82 1.68 -10.94
N SER A 334 -17.45 2.40 -11.99
CA SER A 334 -17.67 1.96 -13.37
C SER A 334 -17.12 0.54 -13.59
N GLU A 335 -17.88 -0.29 -14.28
CA GLU A 335 -17.44 -1.63 -14.68
C GLU A 335 -16.21 -1.56 -15.58
N SER A 336 -16.23 -0.63 -16.54
CA SER A 336 -15.06 -0.34 -17.39
C SER A 336 -14.00 0.41 -16.59
N SER A 337 -12.84 -0.19 -16.41
CA SER A 337 -11.72 0.40 -15.68
C SER A 337 -11.25 1.73 -16.29
N SER A 338 -11.24 1.84 -17.62
CA SER A 338 -10.83 3.05 -18.35
C SER A 338 -11.82 4.22 -18.24
N ALA A 339 -13.06 3.97 -17.82
CA ALA A 339 -14.07 5.01 -17.62
C ALA A 339 -14.01 5.64 -16.20
N ARG A 340 -13.22 5.06 -15.29
CA ARG A 340 -13.08 5.55 -13.91
C ARG A 340 -12.28 6.87 -13.90
N PRO A 341 -12.74 7.88 -13.15
CA PRO A 341 -11.99 9.11 -13.01
C PRO A 341 -10.65 8.92 -12.32
N THR A 342 -9.70 9.80 -12.58
CA THR A 342 -8.46 9.87 -11.80
C THR A 342 -8.73 10.50 -10.42
N PRO A 343 -7.85 10.29 -9.42
CA PRO A 343 -7.99 10.94 -8.11
C PRO A 343 -8.04 12.47 -8.20
N GLN A 344 -7.40 13.07 -9.23
CA GLN A 344 -7.42 14.53 -9.43
C GLN A 344 -8.84 15.07 -9.59
N ARG A 345 -9.73 14.35 -10.28
CA ARG A 345 -11.13 14.77 -10.46
C ARG A 345 -11.86 14.95 -9.13
N LEU A 346 -11.56 14.08 -8.16
CA LEU A 346 -12.13 14.18 -6.81
C LEU A 346 -11.47 15.31 -6.00
N LEU A 347 -10.16 15.52 -6.16
CA LEU A 347 -9.48 16.66 -5.54
C LEU A 347 -10.05 17.99 -6.02
N ASP A 348 -10.32 18.11 -7.33
CA ASP A 348 -10.93 19.31 -7.90
C ASP A 348 -12.30 19.59 -7.27
N TYR A 349 -13.10 18.54 -7.04
CA TYR A 349 -14.37 18.64 -6.33
C TYR A 349 -14.17 19.05 -4.86
N LEU A 350 -13.30 18.34 -4.12
CA LEU A 350 -13.08 18.60 -2.68
C LEU A 350 -12.36 19.93 -2.40
N SER A 351 -11.80 20.56 -3.42
CA SER A 351 -11.17 21.89 -3.31
C SER A 351 -12.16 23.05 -3.44
N ASP A 352 -13.45 22.78 -3.65
CA ASP A 352 -14.47 23.81 -3.68
C ASP A 352 -14.65 24.40 -2.27
N PRO A 353 -14.37 25.72 -2.08
CA PRO A 353 -14.46 26.33 -0.76
C PRO A 353 -15.91 26.46 -0.24
N SER A 354 -16.91 26.20 -1.06
CA SER A 354 -18.33 26.16 -0.65
C SER A 354 -18.70 24.85 0.05
N LEU A 355 -17.89 23.81 -0.09
CA LEU A 355 -18.11 22.54 0.59
C LEU A 355 -17.83 22.68 2.09
N THR A 356 -18.84 22.44 2.89
CA THR A 356 -18.75 22.44 4.34
C THR A 356 -19.18 21.07 4.88
N TRP A 357 -18.37 20.52 5.77
CA TRP A 357 -18.77 19.34 6.51
C TRP A 357 -19.73 19.75 7.65
N VAL A 358 -20.87 19.08 7.70
CA VAL A 358 -21.78 19.16 8.85
C VAL A 358 -21.87 17.77 9.46
N PRO A 359 -21.44 17.60 10.72
CA PRO A 359 -21.53 16.30 11.37
C PRO A 359 -22.97 15.80 11.41
N PRO A 360 -23.26 14.56 11.04
CA PRO A 360 -24.60 14.00 11.12
C PRO A 360 -25.05 13.88 12.58
N LEU A 361 -26.31 14.23 12.85
CA LEU A 361 -26.89 14.21 14.19
C LEU A 361 -26.93 12.82 14.83
N VAL A 362 -26.98 11.77 14.01
CA VAL A 362 -27.02 10.37 14.45
C VAL A 362 -26.21 9.53 13.47
N TYR A 363 -25.18 8.86 13.97
CA TYR A 363 -24.51 7.82 13.18
C TYR A 363 -25.28 6.51 13.31
N PRO A 364 -25.44 5.73 12.22
CA PRO A 364 -26.10 4.44 12.31
C PRO A 364 -25.41 3.55 13.35
N ALA A 365 -26.15 3.18 14.39
CA ALA A 365 -25.62 2.43 15.54
C ALA A 365 -25.21 0.97 15.23
N ASN A 366 -25.46 0.46 14.02
CA ASN A 366 -25.38 -0.94 13.67
C ASN A 366 -24.39 -1.23 12.54
N GLY A 367 -23.12 -1.08 12.84
CA GLY A 367 -22.01 -1.55 11.98
C GLY A 367 -20.96 -2.29 12.79
N ILE A 368 -21.39 -3.02 13.82
CA ILE A 368 -20.46 -3.83 14.63
C ILE A 368 -20.13 -5.08 13.82
N ASP A 369 -19.03 -5.05 13.10
CA ASP A 369 -18.32 -6.28 12.73
C ASP A 369 -17.67 -6.82 14.00
N THR A 370 -18.40 -7.71 14.70
CA THR A 370 -17.96 -8.37 15.93
C THR A 370 -16.74 -9.29 15.72
N ASN A 371 -16.24 -9.41 14.49
CA ASN A 371 -15.09 -10.24 14.15
C ASN A 371 -13.74 -9.50 14.06
N SER A 372 -13.70 -8.17 14.21
CA SER A 372 -12.44 -7.42 14.29
C SER A 372 -12.11 -6.82 15.66
N ASP A 373 -13.06 -6.86 16.62
CA ASP A 373 -12.94 -6.19 17.92
C ASP A 373 -12.84 -7.14 19.14
N VAL A 374 -12.38 -8.36 18.97
CA VAL A 374 -12.00 -9.17 20.14
C VAL A 374 -10.54 -8.89 20.49
N SER A 375 -10.26 -7.70 21.03
CA SER A 375 -9.18 -7.45 22.00
C SER A 375 -8.94 -5.95 22.29
N SER A 376 -9.97 -5.19 22.64
CA SER A 376 -9.74 -3.88 23.27
C SER A 376 -10.60 -3.70 24.51
N SER A 377 -10.42 -4.58 25.50
CA SER A 377 -10.75 -4.30 26.89
C SER A 377 -10.03 -5.33 27.77
N LEU A 378 -8.96 -4.90 28.36
CA LEU A 378 -8.32 -5.16 29.64
C LEU A 378 -6.81 -4.93 29.57
#